data_47a07971d11f8496dc388a29ffc83fff
#
_entry.id   47a07971d11f8496dc388a29ffc83fff
#
_cell.length_a   1.000
_cell.length_b   1.000
_cell.length_c   1.000
_cell.angle_alpha   90.00
_cell.angle_beta   90.00
_cell.angle_gamma   90.00
#
_symmetry.space_group_name_H-M   'P 1'
#
loop_
_entity.id
_entity.type
_entity.pdbx_description
1 polymer ?
#
loop_
_entity_poly.entity_id
_entity_poly.type
_entity_poly.pdbx_seq_one_letter_code
_entity_poly.pdbx_strand_id
1 'polypeptide(L)'
;MNARNGRPAGINKLRAHTAALAVCAALCAPRAAVALDAAACTALQSFERPGSALEITAATTVPAGPAPAGPPGRAYSGPLPAHCRVDGILERRTGVDGVEYGIRFALALPDDWNGRFLFQGGGGLNGSVNPPLGAQAAGDTPALARGFAVVSNDTGHRGAGGFDASFFADQEATLNFLWLANGKVTVIAKALIDAYYRKPAERSYFVGCSTGGREAMIMSQRYPTYFDGLVAGAPAMRTGFSNLGMRSVSVAMSAAAERDASGNPIPGSALSDSDRKLIVDSILKTCDAKDGIADGLVFDPVGCGFDPATLTCAGQKNATCLSPTQVGAIQRAMAGPKTPSGRQVYAGYLYDTGITNTAPGTLPGLLNGAASPVGPRTPPATQDVEAEAAAVLQTPNVLGDTATWTNLSTFAGHGGKLLFYHGVSDPWFSALDTVGYYERLAEANGGMTATQSWSRLFLVPGMGHCAGGPALDRFDLLSAVVDWVERDRAPDSVVATGTAFPGVSRPLCPHPRTAHFEGRGNPKDAASFECR
;
A
#
# COMPACT_ATOMS: atom_id res chain seq x y z
N MET A 1 -26.00 -81.71 -0.95
CA MET A 1 -27.10 -82.43 -1.63
C MET A 1 -27.50 -81.61 -2.83
N ASN A 2 -27.12 -82.12 -3.98
CA ASN A 2 -27.89 -82.30 -5.23
C ASN A 2 -28.55 -81.01 -5.77
N ALA A 3 -28.43 -80.67 -6.99
CA ALA A 3 -27.85 -81.20 -8.21
C ALA A 3 -28.47 -80.41 -9.38
N ARG A 4 -27.64 -80.09 -10.34
CA ARG A 4 -27.79 -80.25 -11.78
C ARG A 4 -28.81 -79.46 -12.60
N ASN A 5 -28.24 -78.81 -13.58
CA ASN A 5 -28.43 -78.91 -15.04
C ASN A 5 -29.54 -78.04 -15.62
N GLY A 6 -29.33 -77.32 -16.69
CA GLY A 6 -28.65 -77.55 -17.94
C GLY A 6 -28.82 -76.37 -18.90
N ARG A 7 -27.85 -76.20 -19.78
CA ARG A 7 -27.93 -75.40 -21.00
C ARG A 7 -28.83 -76.02 -22.04
N PRO A 8 -29.35 -75.27 -23.03
CA PRO A 8 -28.55 -75.08 -24.20
C PRO A 8 -28.68 -73.71 -24.92
N ALA A 9 -27.83 -73.56 -25.90
CA ALA A 9 -27.51 -72.43 -26.74
C ALA A 9 -28.59 -72.02 -27.74
N GLY A 10 -28.58 -70.80 -28.19
CA GLY A 10 -29.37 -70.27 -29.30
C GLY A 10 -28.93 -68.86 -29.77
N ILE A 11 -27.97 -68.83 -30.66
CA ILE A 11 -27.83 -68.08 -31.92
C ILE A 11 -28.26 -66.58 -31.97
N ASN A 12 -27.27 -65.75 -32.15
CA ASN A 12 -27.12 -64.52 -32.94
C ASN A 12 -28.34 -63.79 -33.51
N LYS A 13 -28.42 -62.49 -33.16
CA LYS A 13 -28.65 -61.41 -34.14
C LYS A 13 -27.93 -60.11 -33.70
N LEU A 14 -26.86 -59.71 -34.44
CA LEU A 14 -26.29 -58.40 -34.44
C LEU A 14 -27.37 -57.38 -34.81
N ARG A 15 -27.61 -56.41 -33.93
CA ARG A 15 -28.21 -55.13 -34.30
C ARG A 15 -27.22 -54.04 -33.97
N ALA A 16 -26.67 -53.40 -35.02
CA ALA A 16 -25.90 -52.18 -34.94
C ALA A 16 -26.79 -51.07 -34.39
N HIS A 17 -26.43 -50.52 -33.22
CA HIS A 17 -26.98 -49.27 -32.74
C HIS A 17 -25.95 -48.17 -33.05
N THR A 18 -26.24 -47.38 -34.06
CA THR A 18 -25.63 -46.10 -34.33
C THR A 18 -25.90 -45.15 -33.16
N ALA A 19 -24.90 -44.93 -32.30
CA ALA A 19 -24.93 -43.90 -31.27
C ALA A 19 -24.68 -42.55 -31.97
N ALA A 20 -25.74 -41.74 -32.06
CA ALA A 20 -25.63 -40.34 -32.44
C ALA A 20 -24.96 -39.57 -31.32
N LEU A 21 -23.69 -39.13 -31.52
CA LEU A 21 -23.04 -38.13 -30.67
C LEU A 21 -23.76 -36.79 -30.91
N ALA A 22 -24.61 -36.42 -29.99
CA ALA A 22 -25.06 -35.02 -29.87
C ALA A 22 -23.94 -34.19 -29.28
N VAL A 23 -23.20 -33.48 -30.17
CA VAL A 23 -22.27 -32.43 -29.78
C VAL A 23 -23.08 -31.25 -29.26
N CYS A 24 -23.17 -31.08 -27.93
CA CYS A 24 -23.61 -29.85 -27.30
C CYS A 24 -22.55 -28.77 -27.58
N ALA A 25 -22.69 -28.08 -28.70
CA ALA A 25 -22.04 -26.79 -28.90
C ALA A 25 -22.69 -25.79 -27.92
N ALA A 26 -22.08 -25.63 -26.74
CA ALA A 26 -22.39 -24.50 -25.86
C ALA A 26 -22.07 -23.22 -26.63
N LEU A 27 -23.08 -22.55 -27.14
CA LEU A 27 -23.01 -21.23 -27.72
C LEU A 27 -22.51 -20.28 -26.64
N CYS A 28 -21.21 -19.97 -26.63
CA CYS A 28 -20.67 -18.76 -26.06
C CYS A 28 -21.25 -17.59 -26.86
N ALA A 29 -22.48 -17.19 -26.55
CA ALA A 29 -22.98 -15.90 -27.00
C ALA A 29 -22.06 -14.84 -26.38
N PRO A 30 -21.47 -13.93 -27.18
CA PRO A 30 -20.81 -12.76 -26.63
C PRO A 30 -21.84 -12.04 -25.75
N ARG A 31 -21.54 -11.84 -24.46
CA ARG A 31 -22.31 -10.93 -23.63
C ARG A 31 -22.34 -9.60 -24.37
N ALA A 32 -23.52 -9.20 -24.87
CA ALA A 32 -23.71 -7.86 -25.38
C ALA A 32 -23.25 -6.92 -24.26
N ALA A 33 -22.26 -6.07 -24.56
CA ALA A 33 -21.90 -4.98 -23.67
C ALA A 33 -23.20 -4.20 -23.41
N VAL A 34 -23.65 -4.14 -22.17
CA VAL A 34 -24.81 -3.35 -21.78
C VAL A 34 -24.40 -1.92 -22.10
N ALA A 35 -25.07 -1.31 -23.07
CA ALA A 35 -24.81 0.09 -23.41
C ALA A 35 -25.08 0.93 -22.16
N LEU A 36 -24.19 1.90 -21.89
CA LEU A 36 -24.34 2.89 -20.83
C LEU A 36 -25.78 3.36 -20.78
N ASP A 37 -26.46 3.10 -19.68
CA ASP A 37 -27.77 3.70 -19.46
C ASP A 37 -27.56 5.15 -19.05
N ALA A 38 -27.43 6.02 -20.07
CA ALA A 38 -27.22 7.46 -19.89
C ALA A 38 -28.36 8.08 -19.07
N ALA A 39 -29.56 7.52 -19.18
CA ALA A 39 -30.72 8.00 -18.41
C ALA A 39 -30.56 7.61 -16.93
N ALA A 40 -30.14 6.38 -16.62
CA ALA A 40 -29.87 5.94 -15.25
C ALA A 40 -28.72 6.74 -14.62
N CYS A 41 -27.66 7.04 -15.39
CA CYS A 41 -26.58 7.88 -14.91
C CYS A 41 -27.06 9.29 -14.58
N THR A 42 -27.78 9.93 -15.51
CA THR A 42 -28.34 11.28 -15.31
C THR A 42 -29.32 11.33 -14.13
N ALA A 43 -30.11 10.26 -13.91
CA ALA A 43 -31.04 10.19 -12.79
C ALA A 43 -30.35 10.26 -11.41
N LEU A 44 -29.07 9.88 -11.30
CA LEU A 44 -28.32 10.05 -10.07
C LEU A 44 -28.07 11.50 -9.68
N GLN A 45 -28.24 12.47 -10.60
CA GLN A 45 -28.14 13.90 -10.29
C GLN A 45 -29.17 14.34 -9.22
N SER A 46 -30.34 13.68 -9.19
CA SER A 46 -31.39 13.94 -8.20
C SER A 46 -31.43 12.89 -7.08
N PHE A 47 -30.36 12.11 -6.92
CA PHE A 47 -30.30 11.12 -5.84
C PHE A 47 -30.22 11.80 -4.48
N GLU A 48 -31.16 11.47 -3.63
CA GLU A 48 -31.21 11.91 -2.23
C GLU A 48 -31.13 10.72 -1.28
N ARG A 49 -30.49 10.93 -0.15
CA ARG A 49 -30.48 9.97 0.95
C ARG A 49 -31.02 10.64 2.20
N PRO A 50 -32.16 10.19 2.76
CA PRO A 50 -32.72 10.74 3.98
C PRO A 50 -31.68 10.72 5.13
N GLY A 51 -31.58 11.84 5.85
CA GLY A 51 -30.64 11.99 6.96
C GLY A 51 -29.19 12.26 6.57
N SER A 52 -28.90 12.46 5.27
CA SER A 52 -27.56 12.85 4.79
C SER A 52 -27.64 14.20 4.10
N ALA A 53 -26.76 15.14 4.46
CA ALA A 53 -26.56 16.39 3.75
C ALA A 53 -25.69 16.14 2.50
N LEU A 54 -26.29 15.51 1.49
CA LEU A 54 -25.65 15.10 0.24
C LEU A 54 -26.08 16.03 -0.90
N GLU A 55 -25.13 16.51 -1.67
CA GLU A 55 -25.32 17.20 -2.94
C GLU A 55 -24.57 16.44 -4.04
N ILE A 56 -25.26 15.92 -5.04
CA ILE A 56 -24.64 15.40 -6.26
C ILE A 56 -24.37 16.60 -7.17
N THR A 57 -23.10 16.91 -7.39
CA THR A 57 -22.68 18.07 -8.19
C THR A 57 -22.62 17.76 -9.69
N ALA A 58 -22.38 16.51 -10.06
CA ALA A 58 -22.42 16.01 -11.43
C ALA A 58 -22.69 14.50 -11.48
N ALA A 59 -23.44 14.07 -12.48
CA ALA A 59 -23.58 12.66 -12.86
C ALA A 59 -23.50 12.57 -14.39
N THR A 60 -22.36 12.10 -14.91
CA THR A 60 -22.03 12.16 -16.34
C THR A 60 -21.52 10.82 -16.86
N THR A 61 -21.90 10.50 -18.10
CA THR A 61 -21.37 9.33 -18.79
C THR A 61 -19.98 9.62 -19.36
N VAL A 62 -19.04 8.72 -19.09
CA VAL A 62 -17.68 8.75 -19.62
C VAL A 62 -17.52 7.59 -20.59
N PRO A 63 -17.18 7.82 -21.86
CA PRO A 63 -16.99 6.75 -22.83
C PRO A 63 -15.77 5.90 -22.49
N ALA A 64 -15.74 4.66 -22.97
CA ALA A 64 -14.54 3.82 -22.90
C ALA A 64 -13.36 4.51 -23.59
N GLY A 65 -12.19 4.42 -22.98
CA GLY A 65 -10.99 5.10 -23.48
C GLY A 65 -9.69 4.65 -22.81
N PRO A 66 -8.55 5.19 -23.21
CA PRO A 66 -7.28 4.86 -22.58
C PRO A 66 -7.28 5.27 -21.10
N ALA A 67 -6.64 4.48 -20.27
CA ALA A 67 -6.35 4.90 -18.89
C ALA A 67 -5.44 6.15 -18.92
N PRO A 68 -5.61 7.09 -17.97
CA PRO A 68 -4.71 8.23 -17.85
C PRO A 68 -3.28 7.76 -17.54
N ALA A 69 -2.29 8.61 -17.83
CA ALA A 69 -0.92 8.31 -17.47
C ALA A 69 -0.82 8.06 -15.95
N GLY A 70 -0.14 6.98 -15.58
CA GLY A 70 0.21 6.70 -14.19
C GLY A 70 1.32 7.64 -13.66
N PRO A 71 1.72 7.50 -12.41
CA PRO A 71 2.91 8.16 -11.89
C PRO A 71 4.14 7.91 -12.78
N PRO A 72 5.19 8.73 -12.71
CA PRO A 72 6.41 8.53 -13.48
C PRO A 72 6.92 7.09 -13.40
N GLY A 73 7.19 6.49 -14.57
CA GLY A 73 7.64 5.10 -14.68
C GLY A 73 6.54 4.03 -14.60
N ARG A 74 5.26 4.41 -14.47
CA ARG A 74 4.13 3.49 -14.43
C ARG A 74 3.12 3.78 -15.55
N ALA A 75 2.91 2.80 -16.43
CA ALA A 75 1.83 2.81 -17.39
C ALA A 75 0.75 1.81 -16.96
N TYR A 76 -0.51 2.20 -17.09
CA TYR A 76 -1.62 1.27 -16.86
C TYR A 76 -1.91 0.49 -18.13
N SER A 77 -2.20 -0.80 -17.99
CA SER A 77 -2.58 -1.66 -19.10
C SER A 77 -4.11 -1.68 -19.29
N GLY A 78 -4.52 -1.78 -20.55
CA GLY A 78 -5.92 -1.87 -20.96
C GLY A 78 -6.67 -0.54 -20.95
N PRO A 79 -7.77 -0.46 -21.74
CA PRO A 79 -8.66 0.67 -21.70
C PRO A 79 -9.51 0.66 -20.43
N LEU A 80 -9.93 1.84 -19.98
CA LEU A 80 -11.02 1.96 -19.01
C LEU A 80 -12.36 1.67 -19.70
N PRO A 81 -13.29 0.96 -19.05
CA PRO A 81 -14.64 0.77 -19.57
C PRO A 81 -15.41 2.09 -19.62
N ALA A 82 -16.43 2.12 -20.42
CA ALA A 82 -17.43 3.17 -20.30
C ALA A 82 -18.05 3.10 -18.89
N HIS A 83 -18.31 4.27 -18.28
CA HIS A 83 -18.80 4.32 -16.91
C HIS A 83 -19.60 5.58 -16.64
N CYS A 84 -20.50 5.50 -15.67
CA CYS A 84 -21.13 6.69 -15.08
C CYS A 84 -20.19 7.25 -14.01
N ARG A 85 -19.79 8.52 -14.14
CA ARG A 85 -19.06 9.26 -13.12
C ARG A 85 -20.03 10.12 -12.32
N VAL A 86 -20.00 9.95 -11.01
CA VAL A 86 -20.75 10.74 -10.04
C VAL A 86 -19.79 11.53 -9.17
N ASP A 87 -19.89 12.84 -9.18
CA ASP A 87 -19.18 13.74 -8.30
C ASP A 87 -20.17 14.33 -7.28
N GLY A 88 -19.81 14.39 -6.01
CA GLY A 88 -20.68 14.88 -4.96
C GLY A 88 -19.95 15.49 -3.77
N ILE A 89 -20.71 16.13 -2.90
CA ILE A 89 -20.22 16.73 -1.65
C ILE A 89 -21.17 16.32 -0.52
N LEU A 90 -20.59 15.85 0.58
CA LEU A 90 -21.28 15.62 1.83
C LEU A 90 -21.01 16.75 2.81
N GLU A 91 -22.03 17.15 3.56
CA GLU A 91 -21.91 18.06 4.69
C GLU A 91 -21.19 19.37 4.34
N ARG A 92 -21.57 19.99 3.20
CA ARG A 92 -21.06 21.31 2.82
C ARG A 92 -21.40 22.32 3.92
N ARG A 93 -20.40 23.06 4.39
CA ARG A 93 -20.54 24.06 5.44
C ARG A 93 -19.45 25.12 5.36
N THR A 94 -19.69 26.26 5.97
CA THR A 94 -18.67 27.25 6.29
C THR A 94 -18.15 26.96 7.69
N GLY A 95 -16.83 26.79 7.83
CA GLY A 95 -16.18 26.52 9.10
C GLY A 95 -15.37 27.70 9.63
N VAL A 96 -14.28 27.41 10.36
CA VAL A 96 -13.42 28.41 10.96
C VAL A 96 -12.87 29.38 9.90
N ASP A 97 -12.78 30.65 10.23
CA ASP A 97 -12.29 31.74 9.37
C ASP A 97 -13.01 31.91 8.02
N GLY A 98 -14.26 31.45 7.93
CA GLY A 98 -15.06 31.54 6.71
C GLY A 98 -14.64 30.56 5.63
N VAL A 99 -13.84 29.53 5.95
CA VAL A 99 -13.40 28.51 4.99
C VAL A 99 -14.53 27.53 4.67
N GLU A 100 -14.72 27.24 3.38
CA GLU A 100 -15.70 26.26 2.93
C GLU A 100 -15.15 24.84 3.05
N TYR A 101 -15.85 24.01 3.86
CA TYR A 101 -15.59 22.59 4.06
C TYR A 101 -16.69 21.73 3.46
N GLY A 102 -16.44 20.44 3.38
CA GLY A 102 -17.36 19.40 2.91
C GLY A 102 -16.57 18.25 2.31
N ILE A 103 -17.07 17.03 2.44
CA ILE A 103 -16.38 15.83 1.94
C ILE A 103 -16.75 15.66 0.46
N ARG A 104 -15.82 16.00 -0.44
CA ARG A 104 -15.98 15.78 -1.87
C ARG A 104 -15.58 14.37 -2.21
N PHE A 105 -16.32 13.76 -3.13
CA PHE A 105 -16.01 12.43 -3.62
C PHE A 105 -16.25 12.32 -5.12
N ALA A 106 -15.60 11.34 -5.74
CA ALA A 106 -15.86 10.90 -7.10
C ALA A 106 -16.07 9.39 -7.11
N LEU A 107 -17.15 8.93 -7.75
CA LEU A 107 -17.50 7.52 -7.91
C LEU A 107 -17.58 7.18 -9.39
N ALA A 108 -16.88 6.12 -9.83
CA ALA A 108 -16.99 5.56 -11.17
C ALA A 108 -17.78 4.24 -11.13
N LEU A 109 -18.82 4.15 -11.93
CA LEU A 109 -19.73 3.00 -12.03
C LEU A 109 -19.61 2.41 -13.44
N PRO A 110 -18.79 1.35 -13.65
CA PRO A 110 -18.52 0.79 -14.98
C PRO A 110 -19.72 0.01 -15.52
N ASP A 111 -19.88 0.00 -16.86
CA ASP A 111 -20.94 -0.75 -17.54
C ASP A 111 -20.83 -2.26 -17.34
N ASP A 112 -19.61 -2.77 -17.33
CA ASP A 112 -19.27 -4.18 -17.11
C ASP A 112 -19.04 -4.51 -15.63
N TRP A 113 -19.82 -3.87 -14.75
CA TRP A 113 -19.68 -4.06 -13.30
C TRP A 113 -19.73 -5.54 -12.88
N ASN A 114 -18.73 -5.92 -12.11
CA ASN A 114 -18.53 -7.30 -11.66
C ASN A 114 -19.10 -7.61 -10.27
N GLY A 115 -19.94 -6.73 -9.70
CA GLY A 115 -20.52 -6.87 -8.37
C GLY A 115 -19.61 -6.36 -7.23
N ARG A 116 -18.40 -5.88 -7.53
CA ARG A 116 -17.43 -5.43 -6.54
C ARG A 116 -17.40 -3.91 -6.40
N PHE A 117 -17.22 -3.48 -5.17
CA PHE A 117 -16.95 -2.09 -4.80
C PHE A 117 -15.53 -1.95 -4.28
N LEU A 118 -14.81 -0.92 -4.71
CA LEU A 118 -13.50 -0.56 -4.19
C LEU A 118 -13.47 0.89 -3.73
N PHE A 119 -13.02 1.11 -2.50
CA PHE A 119 -12.66 2.43 -2.01
C PHE A 119 -11.16 2.63 -2.21
N GLN A 120 -10.79 3.66 -2.97
CA GLN A 120 -9.41 4.07 -3.17
C GLN A 120 -9.01 5.07 -2.10
N GLY A 121 -8.09 4.68 -1.22
CA GLY A 121 -7.52 5.56 -0.20
C GLY A 121 -6.75 6.74 -0.79
N GLY A 122 -6.62 7.78 0.00
CA GLY A 122 -5.93 9.01 -0.38
C GLY A 122 -4.42 8.97 -0.16
N GLY A 123 -3.80 10.13 -0.10
CA GLY A 123 -2.37 10.29 0.14
C GLY A 123 -2.01 11.68 0.68
N GLY A 124 -0.85 11.82 1.28
CA GLY A 124 -0.43 13.04 1.96
C GLY A 124 -1.41 13.42 3.06
N LEU A 125 -1.77 14.69 3.16
CA LEU A 125 -2.86 15.10 4.02
C LEU A 125 -4.20 15.21 3.26
N ASN A 126 -4.38 14.45 2.18
CA ASN A 126 -5.53 14.45 1.27
C ASN A 126 -5.87 15.87 0.73
N GLY A 127 -7.10 16.37 0.90
CA GLY A 127 -7.47 17.70 0.42
C GLY A 127 -7.74 17.78 -1.10
N SER A 128 -7.70 16.65 -1.80
CA SER A 128 -8.01 16.51 -3.21
C SER A 128 -8.70 15.18 -3.52
N VAL A 129 -9.62 15.18 -4.48
CA VAL A 129 -10.27 13.97 -4.99
C VAL A 129 -9.45 13.44 -6.16
N ASN A 130 -8.82 12.29 -5.98
CA ASN A 130 -8.10 11.61 -7.05
C ASN A 130 -9.06 10.95 -8.04
N PRO A 131 -8.68 10.76 -9.33
CA PRO A 131 -9.47 9.95 -10.25
C PRO A 131 -9.76 8.56 -9.65
N PRO A 132 -11.03 8.09 -9.64
CA PRO A 132 -11.42 6.83 -9.01
C PRO A 132 -11.07 5.63 -9.91
N LEU A 133 -9.78 5.29 -9.98
CA LEU A 133 -9.24 4.23 -10.82
C LEU A 133 -9.00 2.93 -10.05
N GLY A 134 -8.62 3.01 -8.76
CA GLY A 134 -8.22 1.86 -7.96
C GLY A 134 -6.92 1.23 -8.45
N ALA A 135 -5.89 2.06 -8.70
CA ALA A 135 -4.62 1.60 -9.27
C ALA A 135 -3.59 1.16 -8.24
N GLN A 136 -3.75 1.51 -6.96
CA GLN A 136 -2.78 1.19 -5.92
C GLN A 136 -2.76 -0.32 -5.64
N ALA A 137 -1.56 -0.91 -5.59
CA ALA A 137 -1.34 -2.35 -5.35
C ALA A 137 -2.19 -3.28 -6.26
N ALA A 138 -2.54 -2.81 -7.47
CA ALA A 138 -3.38 -3.49 -8.45
C ALA A 138 -2.57 -3.98 -9.68
N GLY A 139 -1.26 -4.21 -9.53
CA GLY A 139 -0.40 -4.51 -10.68
C GLY A 139 -0.46 -3.40 -11.73
N ASP A 140 -0.57 -3.76 -12.98
CA ASP A 140 -0.64 -2.81 -14.10
C ASP A 140 -2.08 -2.49 -14.54
N THR A 141 -3.09 -3.18 -14.01
CA THR A 141 -4.50 -3.00 -14.41
C THR A 141 -5.32 -2.42 -13.27
N PRO A 142 -5.78 -1.17 -13.35
CA PRO A 142 -6.60 -0.55 -12.33
C PRO A 142 -7.91 -1.30 -12.05
N ALA A 143 -8.45 -1.19 -10.85
CA ALA A 143 -9.69 -1.86 -10.45
C ALA A 143 -10.88 -1.48 -11.35
N LEU A 144 -10.99 -0.22 -11.76
CA LEU A 144 -12.03 0.24 -12.70
C LEU A 144 -11.96 -0.53 -14.02
N ALA A 145 -10.75 -0.75 -14.56
CA ALA A 145 -10.54 -1.54 -15.78
C ALA A 145 -10.87 -3.04 -15.60
N ARG A 146 -11.05 -3.48 -14.35
CA ARG A 146 -11.46 -4.85 -13.99
C ARG A 146 -12.94 -4.95 -13.64
N GLY A 147 -13.73 -3.90 -13.88
CA GLY A 147 -15.17 -3.85 -13.61
C GLY A 147 -15.57 -3.57 -12.16
N PHE A 148 -14.68 -3.03 -11.33
CA PHE A 148 -15.06 -2.56 -9.98
C PHE A 148 -15.73 -1.19 -10.06
N ALA A 149 -16.78 -0.97 -9.28
CA ALA A 149 -17.21 0.37 -8.93
C ALA A 149 -16.19 0.97 -7.96
N VAL A 150 -15.64 2.16 -8.28
CA VAL A 150 -14.53 2.74 -7.54
C VAL A 150 -14.87 4.12 -7.02
N VAL A 151 -14.63 4.39 -5.72
CA VAL A 151 -14.78 5.71 -5.10
C VAL A 151 -13.46 6.23 -4.55
N SER A 152 -13.29 7.56 -4.59
CA SER A 152 -12.24 8.30 -3.89
C SER A 152 -12.83 9.57 -3.27
N ASN A 153 -12.15 10.17 -2.26
CA ASN A 153 -12.58 11.42 -1.62
C ASN A 153 -11.39 12.33 -1.25
N ASP A 154 -11.70 13.55 -0.79
CA ASP A 154 -10.73 14.54 -0.32
C ASP A 154 -10.60 14.61 1.21
N THR A 155 -11.26 13.73 1.94
CA THR A 155 -11.30 13.69 3.41
C THR A 155 -11.89 14.93 4.09
N GLY A 156 -12.67 15.74 3.36
CA GLY A 156 -13.52 16.78 3.96
C GLY A 156 -12.95 18.20 3.93
N HIS A 157 -11.88 18.44 3.20
CA HIS A 157 -11.29 19.78 3.03
C HIS A 157 -10.65 19.93 1.64
N ARG A 158 -10.25 21.16 1.30
CA ARG A 158 -9.39 21.44 0.14
C ARG A 158 -8.01 21.84 0.60
N GLY A 159 -6.98 21.16 0.11
CA GLY A 159 -5.59 21.52 0.34
C GLY A 159 -5.04 22.41 -0.78
N ALA A 160 -4.24 23.41 -0.44
CA ALA A 160 -3.46 24.18 -1.41
C ALA A 160 -2.30 23.38 -2.02
N GLY A 161 -2.01 22.20 -1.48
CA GLY A 161 -1.01 21.25 -1.96
C GLY A 161 -1.12 19.94 -1.21
N GLY A 162 -0.32 18.93 -1.60
CA GLY A 162 -0.42 17.57 -1.08
C GLY A 162 -0.16 17.40 0.43
N PHE A 163 0.37 18.44 1.10
CA PHE A 163 0.70 18.44 2.53
C PHE A 163 0.20 19.70 3.25
N ASP A 164 -0.89 20.29 2.77
CA ASP A 164 -1.55 21.40 3.45
C ASP A 164 -2.25 20.92 4.72
N ALA A 165 -1.79 21.42 5.86
CA ALA A 165 -2.28 21.05 7.19
C ALA A 165 -3.21 22.13 7.80
N SER A 166 -3.60 23.17 7.03
CA SER A 166 -4.40 24.30 7.52
C SER A 166 -5.77 23.87 8.06
N PHE A 167 -6.34 22.78 7.55
CA PHE A 167 -7.62 22.24 7.98
C PHE A 167 -7.63 21.75 9.45
N PHE A 168 -6.48 21.52 10.08
CA PHE A 168 -6.42 21.19 11.51
C PHE A 168 -6.89 22.33 12.42
N ALA A 169 -7.05 23.54 11.91
CA ALA A 169 -7.70 24.63 12.62
C ALA A 169 -9.20 24.41 12.85
N ASP A 170 -9.84 23.58 12.00
CA ASP A 170 -11.27 23.24 12.10
C ASP A 170 -11.43 21.82 12.66
N GLN A 171 -12.18 21.71 13.78
CA GLN A 171 -12.34 20.44 14.48
C GLN A 171 -13.03 19.38 13.62
N GLU A 172 -14.10 19.73 12.90
CA GLU A 172 -14.85 18.77 12.10
C GLU A 172 -14.06 18.33 10.87
N ALA A 173 -13.36 19.24 10.20
CA ALA A 173 -12.45 18.90 9.11
C ALA A 173 -11.33 17.96 9.60
N THR A 174 -10.79 18.22 10.79
CA THR A 174 -9.84 17.33 11.47
C THR A 174 -10.43 15.93 11.67
N LEU A 175 -11.61 15.79 12.25
CA LEU A 175 -12.25 14.49 12.47
C LEU A 175 -12.60 13.77 11.17
N ASN A 176 -13.01 14.51 10.14
CA ASN A 176 -13.25 13.96 8.80
C ASN A 176 -11.97 13.37 8.20
N PHE A 177 -10.85 14.10 8.25
CA PHE A 177 -9.54 13.61 7.81
C PHE A 177 -9.09 12.39 8.61
N LEU A 178 -9.26 12.41 9.93
CA LEU A 178 -8.76 11.36 10.78
C LEU A 178 -9.48 10.03 10.55
N TRP A 179 -10.84 10.01 10.39
CA TRP A 179 -11.59 8.77 10.18
C TRP A 179 -13.03 8.93 9.63
N LEU A 180 -13.74 10.06 9.84
CA LEU A 180 -15.18 10.11 9.56
C LEU A 180 -15.49 10.10 8.05
N ALA A 181 -14.71 10.82 7.24
CA ALA A 181 -14.99 11.00 5.83
C ALA A 181 -15.11 9.67 5.08
N ASN A 182 -14.16 8.74 5.28
CA ASN A 182 -14.16 7.46 4.60
C ASN A 182 -15.37 6.58 4.99
N GLY A 183 -15.76 6.60 6.27
CA GLY A 183 -16.98 5.93 6.74
C GLY A 183 -18.24 6.49 6.09
N LYS A 184 -18.39 7.81 6.07
CA LYS A 184 -19.55 8.53 5.48
C LYS A 184 -19.64 8.28 3.96
N VAL A 185 -18.53 8.44 3.24
CA VAL A 185 -18.48 8.24 1.77
C VAL A 185 -18.74 6.78 1.42
N THR A 186 -18.26 5.81 2.19
CA THR A 186 -18.54 4.38 1.97
C THR A 186 -20.05 4.11 1.95
N VAL A 187 -20.77 4.66 2.91
CA VAL A 187 -22.24 4.48 3.01
C VAL A 187 -22.96 5.09 1.81
N ILE A 188 -22.54 6.28 1.37
CA ILE A 188 -23.12 6.95 0.20
C ILE A 188 -22.78 6.23 -1.11
N ALA A 189 -21.53 5.83 -1.30
CA ALA A 189 -21.09 5.10 -2.48
C ALA A 189 -21.86 3.78 -2.66
N LYS A 190 -22.03 3.01 -1.58
CA LYS A 190 -22.84 1.78 -1.61
C LYS A 190 -24.30 2.05 -1.95
N ALA A 191 -24.89 3.15 -1.46
CA ALA A 191 -26.26 3.52 -1.80
C ALA A 191 -26.42 3.97 -3.26
N LEU A 192 -25.43 4.70 -3.81
CA LEU A 192 -25.40 5.09 -5.23
C LEU A 192 -25.23 3.87 -6.15
N ILE A 193 -24.39 2.90 -5.76
CA ILE A 193 -24.20 1.62 -6.46
C ILE A 193 -25.54 0.87 -6.53
N ASP A 194 -26.24 0.73 -5.39
CA ASP A 194 -27.54 0.05 -5.34
C ASP A 194 -28.60 0.77 -6.18
N ALA A 195 -28.62 2.10 -6.12
CA ALA A 195 -29.55 2.91 -6.94
C ALA A 195 -29.29 2.76 -8.45
N TYR A 196 -28.02 2.72 -8.88
CA TYR A 196 -27.64 2.65 -10.29
C TYR A 196 -27.83 1.25 -10.87
N TYR A 197 -27.28 0.22 -10.21
CA TYR A 197 -27.33 -1.17 -10.71
C TYR A 197 -28.58 -1.93 -10.28
N ARG A 198 -29.44 -1.34 -9.43
CA ARG A 198 -30.59 -2.03 -8.81
C ARG A 198 -30.19 -3.28 -8.05
N LYS A 199 -28.98 -3.27 -7.53
CA LYS A 199 -28.36 -4.38 -6.81
C LYS A 199 -27.22 -3.84 -5.93
N PRO A 200 -27.14 -4.24 -4.65
CA PRO A 200 -26.04 -3.85 -3.77
C PRO A 200 -24.72 -4.50 -4.23
N ALA A 201 -23.61 -3.90 -3.82
CA ALA A 201 -22.30 -4.52 -4.00
C ALA A 201 -22.22 -5.85 -3.24
N GLU A 202 -21.78 -6.90 -3.93
CA GLU A 202 -21.64 -8.26 -3.37
C GLU A 202 -20.43 -8.34 -2.44
N ARG A 203 -19.35 -7.63 -2.82
CA ARG A 203 -18.10 -7.55 -2.07
C ARG A 203 -17.54 -6.14 -2.08
N SER A 204 -16.90 -5.78 -0.99
CA SER A 204 -16.36 -4.43 -0.76
C SER A 204 -14.89 -4.51 -0.38
N TYR A 205 -14.06 -3.70 -1.05
CA TYR A 205 -12.61 -3.68 -0.85
C TYR A 205 -12.15 -2.24 -0.58
N PHE A 206 -11.06 -2.11 0.18
CA PHE A 206 -10.38 -0.84 0.37
C PHE A 206 -8.89 -1.03 0.09
N VAL A 207 -8.30 -0.17 -0.74
CA VAL A 207 -6.87 -0.23 -1.06
C VAL A 207 -6.27 1.16 -0.95
N GLY A 208 -5.19 1.29 -0.17
CA GLY A 208 -4.46 2.55 -0.06
C GLY A 208 -3.03 2.37 0.42
N CYS A 209 -2.22 3.40 0.18
CA CYS A 209 -0.84 3.49 0.67
C CYS A 209 -0.63 4.82 1.40
N SER A 210 0.35 4.89 2.31
CA SER A 210 0.62 6.12 3.05
C SER A 210 -0.55 6.50 3.98
N THR A 211 -1.09 7.70 3.83
CA THR A 211 -2.36 8.09 4.48
C THR A 211 -3.48 7.11 4.11
N GLY A 212 -3.56 6.68 2.82
CA GLY A 212 -4.52 5.66 2.39
C GLY A 212 -4.30 4.30 3.07
N GLY A 213 -3.07 3.94 3.40
CA GLY A 213 -2.76 2.76 4.21
C GLY A 213 -3.25 2.89 5.65
N ARG A 214 -3.08 4.08 6.27
CA ARG A 214 -3.69 4.40 7.56
C ARG A 214 -5.22 4.33 7.49
N GLU A 215 -5.82 4.87 6.43
CA GLU A 215 -7.26 4.81 6.18
C GLU A 215 -7.76 3.36 6.10
N ALA A 216 -7.04 2.46 5.40
CA ALA A 216 -7.36 1.03 5.37
C ALA A 216 -7.33 0.40 6.78
N MET A 217 -6.33 0.75 7.60
CA MET A 217 -6.29 0.30 8.99
C MET A 217 -7.49 0.83 9.79
N ILE A 218 -7.87 2.09 9.61
CA ILE A 218 -9.06 2.69 10.25
C ILE A 218 -10.32 1.91 9.88
N MET A 219 -10.45 1.47 8.63
CA MET A 219 -11.61 0.67 8.22
C MET A 219 -11.68 -0.66 8.99
N SER A 220 -10.57 -1.33 9.24
CA SER A 220 -10.55 -2.54 10.06
C SER A 220 -10.84 -2.28 11.55
N GLN A 221 -10.43 -1.12 12.06
CA GLN A 221 -10.48 -0.76 13.48
C GLN A 221 -11.80 -0.13 13.91
N ARG A 222 -12.33 0.80 13.09
CA ARG A 222 -13.51 1.63 13.45
C ARG A 222 -14.77 1.26 12.67
N TYR A 223 -14.61 0.64 11.48
CA TYR A 223 -15.69 0.24 10.58
C TYR A 223 -15.55 -1.22 10.16
N PRO A 224 -15.40 -2.16 11.11
CA PRO A 224 -14.95 -3.52 10.86
C PRO A 224 -15.89 -4.38 9.98
N THR A 225 -17.12 -3.90 9.72
CA THR A 225 -18.12 -4.59 8.90
C THR A 225 -18.33 -3.95 7.53
N TYR A 226 -17.57 -2.89 7.19
CA TYR A 226 -17.81 -2.14 5.94
C TYR A 226 -17.15 -2.78 4.73
N PHE A 227 -16.05 -3.51 4.94
CA PHE A 227 -15.23 -4.09 3.87
C PHE A 227 -14.91 -5.55 4.16
N ASP A 228 -14.92 -6.37 3.09
CA ASP A 228 -14.52 -7.77 3.11
C ASP A 228 -13.00 -7.95 3.02
N GLY A 229 -12.32 -7.07 2.26
CA GLY A 229 -10.88 -7.12 2.05
C GLY A 229 -10.21 -5.74 2.06
N LEU A 230 -9.06 -5.64 2.72
CA LEU A 230 -8.31 -4.41 2.89
C LEU A 230 -6.84 -4.61 2.47
N VAL A 231 -6.26 -3.59 1.81
CA VAL A 231 -4.82 -3.53 1.54
C VAL A 231 -4.26 -2.22 2.10
N ALA A 232 -3.41 -2.31 3.11
CA ALA A 232 -2.76 -1.20 3.79
C ALA A 232 -1.27 -1.15 3.44
N GLY A 233 -0.90 -0.28 2.49
CA GLY A 233 0.48 -0.10 2.06
C GLY A 233 1.20 0.98 2.85
N ALA A 234 2.44 0.74 3.27
CA ALA A 234 3.31 1.70 3.95
C ALA A 234 2.51 2.67 4.85
N PRO A 235 1.70 2.16 5.80
CA PRO A 235 0.67 2.93 6.47
C PRO A 235 1.27 4.03 7.36
N ALA A 236 0.72 5.24 7.23
CA ALA A 236 1.07 6.39 8.05
C ALA A 236 0.50 6.25 9.48
N MET A 237 0.91 5.22 10.21
CA MET A 237 0.30 4.79 11.47
C MET A 237 0.44 5.81 12.60
N ARG A 238 1.57 6.52 12.66
CA ARG A 238 1.94 7.49 13.71
C ARG A 238 2.69 8.66 13.08
N THR A 239 1.97 9.49 12.31
CA THR A 239 2.59 10.55 11.49
C THR A 239 3.43 11.55 12.28
N GLY A 240 3.00 11.93 13.48
CA GLY A 240 3.78 12.81 14.35
C GLY A 240 5.14 12.20 14.73
N PHE A 241 5.14 10.93 15.09
CA PHE A 241 6.36 10.22 15.48
C PHE A 241 7.25 9.88 14.28
N SER A 242 6.69 9.56 13.11
CA SER A 242 7.51 9.35 11.90
C SER A 242 8.20 10.64 11.45
N ASN A 243 7.52 11.79 11.54
CA ASN A 243 8.12 13.10 11.29
C ASN A 243 9.27 13.42 12.25
N LEU A 244 9.10 13.06 13.53
CA LEU A 244 10.19 13.16 14.52
C LEU A 244 11.35 12.24 14.14
N GLY A 245 11.08 11.01 13.66
CA GLY A 245 12.08 10.07 13.15
C GLY A 245 12.87 10.66 11.97
N MET A 246 12.18 11.16 10.95
CA MET A 246 12.82 11.82 9.80
C MET A 246 13.69 13.01 10.21
N ARG A 247 13.24 13.81 11.18
CA ARG A 247 14.03 14.90 11.72
C ARG A 247 15.30 14.39 12.39
N SER A 248 15.22 13.29 13.16
CA SER A 248 16.39 12.65 13.77
C SER A 248 17.41 12.20 12.74
N VAL A 249 16.95 11.61 11.63
CA VAL A 249 17.82 11.25 10.50
C VAL A 249 18.49 12.50 9.91
N SER A 250 17.72 13.57 9.66
CA SER A 250 18.25 14.81 9.11
C SER A 250 19.29 15.44 10.03
N VAL A 251 19.06 15.47 11.34
CA VAL A 251 20.02 15.99 12.35
C VAL A 251 21.27 15.11 12.38
N ALA A 252 21.12 13.78 12.38
CA ALA A 252 22.25 12.85 12.38
C ALA A 252 23.13 13.04 11.13
N MET A 253 22.53 13.11 9.94
CA MET A 253 23.26 13.27 8.69
C MET A 253 23.88 14.68 8.56
N SER A 254 23.24 15.72 9.10
CA SER A 254 23.80 17.09 9.14
C SER A 254 25.13 17.20 9.87
N ALA A 255 25.43 16.28 10.80
CA ALA A 255 26.72 16.23 11.49
C ALA A 255 27.90 15.89 10.56
N ALA A 256 27.64 15.17 9.47
CA ALA A 256 28.63 14.79 8.45
C ALA A 256 28.53 15.65 7.16
N ALA A 257 27.55 16.57 7.08
CA ALA A 257 27.33 17.39 5.89
C ALA A 257 28.37 18.49 5.74
N GLU A 258 28.64 18.88 4.50
CA GLU A 258 29.38 20.07 4.17
C GLU A 258 28.64 21.32 4.70
N ARG A 259 29.38 22.41 4.89
CA ARG A 259 28.83 23.67 5.39
C ARG A 259 28.83 24.75 4.30
N ASP A 260 27.77 25.51 4.23
CA ASP A 260 27.71 26.71 3.40
C ASP A 260 28.57 27.86 4.02
N ALA A 261 28.63 28.98 3.32
CA ALA A 261 29.39 30.16 3.77
C ALA A 261 28.90 30.75 5.12
N SER A 262 27.67 30.43 5.52
CA SER A 262 27.06 30.83 6.79
C SER A 262 27.20 29.76 7.89
N GLY A 263 27.87 28.64 7.59
CA GLY A 263 28.09 27.54 8.52
C GLY A 263 26.91 26.56 8.65
N ASN A 264 25.86 26.69 7.82
CA ASN A 264 24.73 25.79 7.82
C ASN A 264 25.06 24.49 7.07
N PRO A 265 24.52 23.34 7.50
CA PRO A 265 24.71 22.08 6.77
C PRO A 265 24.02 22.14 5.41
N ILE A 266 24.72 21.73 4.37
CA ILE A 266 24.18 21.61 3.01
C ILE A 266 23.41 20.28 2.94
N PRO A 267 22.09 20.29 2.73
CA PRO A 267 21.29 19.04 2.67
C PRO A 267 21.82 18.09 1.59
N GLY A 268 21.92 16.80 1.91
CA GLY A 268 22.35 15.74 0.98
C GLY A 268 23.86 15.67 0.73
N SER A 269 24.69 16.57 1.28
CA SER A 269 26.14 16.59 1.07
C SER A 269 26.94 15.67 2.02
N ALA A 270 26.28 15.03 2.99
CA ALA A 270 26.93 14.12 3.95
C ALA A 270 27.63 12.92 3.28
N LEU A 271 27.12 12.48 2.13
CA LEU A 271 27.62 11.35 1.38
C LEU A 271 27.84 11.75 -0.08
N SER A 272 29.03 11.50 -0.60
CA SER A 272 29.32 11.59 -2.05
C SER A 272 28.70 10.39 -2.78
N ASP A 273 28.66 10.40 -4.12
CA ASP A 273 28.18 9.27 -4.92
C ASP A 273 29.02 8.02 -4.71
N SER A 274 30.34 8.18 -4.51
CA SER A 274 31.23 7.06 -4.16
C SER A 274 30.91 6.48 -2.77
N ASP A 275 30.53 7.31 -1.80
CA ASP A 275 30.12 6.86 -0.47
C ASP A 275 28.79 6.09 -0.54
N ARG A 276 27.81 6.60 -1.29
CA ARG A 276 26.53 5.92 -1.52
C ARG A 276 26.72 4.56 -2.14
N LYS A 277 27.55 4.48 -3.20
CA LYS A 277 27.89 3.22 -3.85
C LYS A 277 28.60 2.27 -2.90
N LEU A 278 29.58 2.73 -2.12
CA LEU A 278 30.29 1.91 -1.15
C LEU A 278 29.36 1.30 -0.11
N ILE A 279 28.39 2.06 0.39
CA ILE A 279 27.38 1.58 1.34
C ILE A 279 26.54 0.46 0.71
N VAL A 280 25.97 0.69 -0.49
CA VAL A 280 25.14 -0.31 -1.18
C VAL A 280 25.94 -1.56 -1.52
N ASP A 281 27.15 -1.44 -2.08
CA ASP A 281 28.01 -2.58 -2.40
C ASP A 281 28.34 -3.41 -1.15
N SER A 282 28.50 -2.75 0.00
CA SER A 282 28.83 -3.43 1.27
C SER A 282 27.60 -4.11 1.89
N ILE A 283 26.41 -3.52 1.76
CA ILE A 283 25.15 -4.17 2.12
C ILE A 283 24.96 -5.42 1.26
N LEU A 284 25.09 -5.32 -0.05
CA LEU A 284 24.98 -6.46 -0.96
C LEU A 284 26.03 -7.54 -0.64
N LYS A 285 27.28 -7.16 -0.46
CA LYS A 285 28.33 -8.12 -0.08
C LYS A 285 28.01 -8.90 1.20
N THR A 286 27.32 -8.28 2.15
CA THR A 286 27.02 -8.87 3.45
C THR A 286 25.73 -9.70 3.43
N CYS A 287 24.74 -9.30 2.63
CA CYS A 287 23.38 -9.75 2.78
C CYS A 287 22.78 -10.44 1.55
N ASP A 288 23.19 -10.08 0.33
CA ASP A 288 22.58 -10.51 -0.91
C ASP A 288 22.52 -12.04 -1.04
N ALA A 289 23.64 -12.73 -0.81
CA ALA A 289 23.70 -14.18 -0.95
C ALA A 289 22.98 -14.98 0.17
N LYS A 290 22.39 -14.31 1.17
CA LYS A 290 21.72 -15.00 2.29
C LYS A 290 20.42 -15.68 1.91
N ASP A 291 19.79 -15.22 0.85
CA ASP A 291 18.59 -15.81 0.26
C ASP A 291 18.89 -16.88 -0.82
N GLY A 292 20.17 -17.29 -0.92
CA GLY A 292 20.64 -18.35 -1.82
C GLY A 292 21.16 -17.87 -3.17
N ILE A 293 21.14 -16.56 -3.45
CA ILE A 293 21.62 -15.99 -4.71
C ILE A 293 22.17 -14.57 -4.49
N ALA A 294 23.21 -14.19 -5.25
CA ALA A 294 23.71 -12.82 -5.27
C ALA A 294 23.21 -12.13 -6.55
N ASP A 295 22.12 -11.38 -6.45
CA ASP A 295 21.43 -10.79 -7.61
C ASP A 295 21.08 -9.30 -7.47
N GLY A 296 21.53 -8.67 -6.39
CA GLY A 296 21.31 -7.25 -6.11
C GLY A 296 20.03 -6.96 -5.31
N LEU A 297 19.35 -8.00 -4.81
CA LEU A 297 18.13 -7.89 -4.01
C LEU A 297 18.33 -8.57 -2.64
N VAL A 298 18.01 -7.87 -1.55
CA VAL A 298 18.17 -8.38 -0.18
C VAL A 298 16.80 -8.83 0.35
N PHE A 299 16.41 -10.09 0.15
CA PHE A 299 15.10 -10.60 0.59
C PHE A 299 15.02 -10.93 2.08
N ASP A 300 16.15 -11.01 2.80
CA ASP A 300 16.16 -11.05 4.26
C ASP A 300 16.79 -9.77 4.85
N PRO A 301 16.10 -8.61 4.77
CA PRO A 301 16.64 -7.35 5.29
C PRO A 301 16.70 -7.32 6.82
N VAL A 302 15.86 -8.08 7.51
CA VAL A 302 15.86 -8.19 8.98
C VAL A 302 17.07 -8.97 9.45
N GLY A 303 17.42 -10.07 8.76
CA GLY A 303 18.61 -10.88 9.05
C GLY A 303 19.91 -10.37 8.42
N CYS A 304 19.90 -9.19 7.77
CA CYS A 304 21.04 -8.66 7.01
C CYS A 304 22.24 -8.36 7.90
N GLY A 305 22.34 -8.06 9.04
CA GLY A 305 23.52 -7.91 9.92
C GLY A 305 24.66 -7.03 9.38
N PHE A 306 24.40 -6.13 8.41
CA PHE A 306 25.39 -5.15 7.95
C PHE A 306 25.67 -4.12 9.06
N ASP A 307 26.97 -3.85 9.31
CA ASP A 307 27.42 -2.81 10.24
C ASP A 307 28.29 -1.78 9.49
N PRO A 308 27.86 -0.50 9.40
CA PRO A 308 28.65 0.55 8.75
C PRO A 308 29.99 0.82 9.42
N ALA A 309 30.22 0.39 10.67
CA ALA A 309 31.52 0.49 11.33
C ALA A 309 32.64 -0.23 10.56
N THR A 310 32.30 -1.29 9.81
CA THR A 310 33.24 -2.04 8.95
C THR A 310 33.80 -1.19 7.80
N LEU A 311 33.17 -0.06 7.49
CA LEU A 311 33.59 0.87 6.45
C LEU A 311 34.46 2.02 6.98
N THR A 312 34.77 2.05 8.29
CA THR A 312 35.54 3.16 8.88
C THR A 312 36.95 3.22 8.32
N CYS A 313 37.39 4.40 7.88
CA CYS A 313 38.76 4.61 7.43
C CYS A 313 39.76 4.41 8.57
N ALA A 314 40.81 3.61 8.34
CA ALA A 314 41.94 3.50 9.26
C ALA A 314 42.86 4.73 9.26
N GLY A 315 42.74 5.61 8.25
CA GLY A 315 43.54 6.82 8.09
C GLY A 315 42.71 7.90 7.37
N GLN A 316 43.34 8.58 6.42
CA GLN A 316 42.62 9.62 5.64
C GLN A 316 41.50 8.99 4.81
N LYS A 317 40.34 9.70 4.74
CA LYS A 317 39.20 9.29 3.93
C LYS A 317 39.57 9.19 2.45
N ASN A 318 39.09 8.12 1.82
CA ASN A 318 39.20 7.89 0.38
C ASN A 318 37.90 7.23 -0.17
N ALA A 319 37.89 6.80 -1.43
CA ALA A 319 36.70 6.23 -2.07
C ALA A 319 36.33 4.81 -1.54
N THR A 320 37.17 4.17 -0.73
CA THR A 320 36.95 2.79 -0.23
C THR A 320 36.59 2.74 1.25
N CYS A 321 36.45 3.88 1.93
CA CYS A 321 36.07 3.95 3.34
C CYS A 321 35.27 5.22 3.65
N LEU A 322 34.58 5.22 4.78
CA LEU A 322 33.84 6.36 5.33
C LEU A 322 34.61 6.99 6.49
N SER A 323 34.49 8.30 6.66
CA SER A 323 35.03 8.96 7.86
C SER A 323 34.31 8.48 9.12
N PRO A 324 34.95 8.51 10.30
CA PRO A 324 34.28 8.20 11.57
C PRO A 324 33.01 9.01 11.81
N THR A 325 32.98 10.28 11.35
CA THR A 325 31.82 11.16 11.43
C THR A 325 30.65 10.66 10.56
N GLN A 326 30.93 10.22 9.32
CA GLN A 326 29.91 9.65 8.44
C GLN A 326 29.34 8.33 9.00
N VAL A 327 30.23 7.44 9.47
CA VAL A 327 29.80 6.18 10.10
C VAL A 327 28.89 6.45 11.29
N GLY A 328 29.29 7.33 12.22
CA GLY A 328 28.48 7.67 13.38
C GLY A 328 27.15 8.38 13.00
N ALA A 329 27.13 9.16 11.93
CA ALA A 329 25.90 9.77 11.41
C ALA A 329 24.94 8.71 10.88
N ILE A 330 25.43 7.76 10.07
CA ILE A 330 24.63 6.64 9.55
C ILE A 330 24.08 5.78 10.68
N GLN A 331 24.90 5.39 11.65
CA GLN A 331 24.45 4.57 12.78
C GLN A 331 23.34 5.27 13.58
N ARG A 332 23.48 6.57 13.86
CA ARG A 332 22.43 7.34 14.55
C ARG A 332 21.16 7.47 13.72
N ALA A 333 21.28 7.72 12.42
CA ALA A 333 20.15 7.82 11.50
C ALA A 333 19.33 6.53 11.46
N MET A 334 20.03 5.38 11.33
CA MET A 334 19.38 4.07 11.21
C MET A 334 18.82 3.55 12.54
N ALA A 335 19.38 3.97 13.68
CA ALA A 335 18.91 3.51 14.99
C ALA A 335 17.53 4.07 15.39
N GLY A 336 17.05 5.12 14.72
CA GLY A 336 15.84 5.85 15.11
C GLY A 336 16.02 6.67 16.40
N PRO A 337 15.07 7.59 16.68
CA PRO A 337 15.18 8.52 17.81
C PRO A 337 15.00 7.83 19.15
N LYS A 338 15.89 8.18 20.10
CA LYS A 338 15.84 7.76 21.49
C LYS A 338 15.91 8.95 22.43
N THR A 339 15.22 8.88 23.55
CA THR A 339 15.37 9.85 24.64
C THR A 339 16.77 9.75 25.26
N PRO A 340 17.20 10.74 26.06
CA PRO A 340 18.44 10.63 26.83
C PRO A 340 18.52 9.41 27.77
N SER A 341 17.38 8.91 28.24
CA SER A 341 17.28 7.69 29.04
C SER A 341 17.41 6.38 28.22
N GLY A 342 17.52 6.47 26.88
CA GLY A 342 17.61 5.32 25.98
C GLY A 342 16.27 4.75 25.51
N ARG A 343 15.12 5.33 25.93
CA ARG A 343 13.79 4.88 25.49
C ARG A 343 13.59 5.17 23.99
N GLN A 344 13.26 4.15 23.21
CA GLN A 344 12.95 4.28 21.79
C GLN A 344 11.64 5.05 21.61
N VAL A 345 11.65 6.12 20.81
CA VAL A 345 10.48 6.99 20.53
C VAL A 345 9.80 6.60 19.22
N TYR A 346 10.60 6.29 18.22
CA TYR A 346 10.14 5.78 16.93
C TYR A 346 11.09 4.68 16.45
N ALA A 347 10.61 3.74 15.66
CA ALA A 347 11.40 2.61 15.16
C ALA A 347 12.65 3.07 14.40
N GLY A 348 13.72 2.28 14.46
CA GLY A 348 14.87 2.41 13.57
C GLY A 348 14.52 2.00 12.14
N TYR A 349 15.55 1.94 11.29
CA TYR A 349 15.40 1.61 9.87
C TYR A 349 16.27 0.40 9.52
N LEU A 350 15.88 -0.35 8.50
CA LEU A 350 16.64 -1.48 7.98
C LEU A 350 17.73 -1.02 7.00
N TYR A 351 18.87 -1.68 7.01
CA TYR A 351 19.87 -1.50 5.97
C TYR A 351 19.45 -2.25 4.71
N ASP A 352 19.24 -1.48 3.63
CA ASP A 352 18.74 -2.00 2.38
C ASP A 352 19.28 -1.15 1.20
N THR A 353 19.17 -1.64 -0.01
CA THR A 353 19.78 -1.03 -1.21
C THR A 353 19.22 0.34 -1.57
N GLY A 354 18.00 0.66 -1.18
CA GLY A 354 17.34 1.93 -1.51
C GLY A 354 17.61 3.07 -0.52
N ILE A 355 18.27 2.84 0.61
CA ILE A 355 18.48 3.88 1.65
C ILE A 355 19.34 5.07 1.19
N THR A 356 20.12 4.90 0.12
CA THR A 356 20.93 5.94 -0.52
C THR A 356 20.42 6.33 -1.91
N ASN A 357 19.18 5.95 -2.27
CA ASN A 357 18.63 6.19 -3.60
C ASN A 357 18.62 7.69 -3.97
N THR A 358 19.08 8.00 -5.20
CA THR A 358 19.08 9.35 -5.78
C THR A 358 18.43 9.38 -7.17
N ALA A 359 17.74 8.30 -7.57
CA ALA A 359 17.16 8.19 -8.91
C ALA A 359 16.14 9.31 -9.19
N PRO A 360 16.23 10.01 -10.32
CA PRO A 360 15.30 11.07 -10.68
C PRO A 360 13.84 10.56 -10.72
N GLY A 361 12.91 11.40 -10.24
CA GLY A 361 11.47 11.07 -10.24
C GLY A 361 11.04 10.12 -9.13
N THR A 362 11.95 9.71 -8.24
CA THR A 362 11.67 8.93 -7.04
C THR A 362 11.95 9.75 -5.78
N LEU A 363 11.43 9.32 -4.63
CA LEU A 363 11.84 9.91 -3.36
C LEU A 363 13.31 9.60 -3.09
N PRO A 364 14.08 10.59 -2.59
CA PRO A 364 15.43 10.34 -2.11
C PRO A 364 15.43 9.29 -1.00
N GLY A 365 16.43 8.43 -0.99
CA GLY A 365 16.63 7.48 0.09
C GLY A 365 16.88 8.17 1.44
N LEU A 366 16.65 7.46 2.52
CA LEU A 366 16.69 7.96 3.90
C LEU A 366 17.96 8.75 4.22
N LEU A 367 19.14 8.23 3.82
CA LEU A 367 20.45 8.84 4.14
C LEU A 367 20.78 10.06 3.27
N ASN A 368 19.98 10.39 2.26
CA ASN A 368 20.12 11.59 1.45
C ASN A 368 19.37 12.80 2.02
N GLY A 369 18.86 12.70 3.25
CA GLY A 369 18.14 13.79 3.92
C GLY A 369 16.74 13.98 3.35
N ALA A 370 15.98 12.91 3.18
CA ALA A 370 14.57 13.00 2.89
C ALA A 370 13.90 13.85 3.97
N ALA A 371 13.63 15.12 3.64
CA ALA A 371 12.99 16.03 4.57
C ALA A 371 11.54 15.61 4.83
N SER A 372 11.09 15.79 6.06
CA SER A 372 9.67 15.68 6.38
C SER A 372 8.87 16.63 5.47
N PRO A 373 7.84 16.14 4.77
CA PRO A 373 7.02 17.00 3.91
C PRO A 373 6.21 18.05 4.70
N VAL A 374 6.07 17.87 6.03
CA VAL A 374 5.32 18.76 6.93
C VAL A 374 6.21 19.45 7.96
N GLY A 375 7.51 19.51 7.73
CA GLY A 375 8.48 20.14 8.64
C GLY A 375 9.29 21.27 8.02
N PRO A 376 10.13 21.96 8.80
CA PRO A 376 11.05 22.95 8.27
C PRO A 376 12.02 22.30 7.28
N ARG A 377 12.27 22.96 6.14
CA ARG A 377 13.16 22.46 5.08
C ARG A 377 14.63 22.38 5.51
N THR A 378 15.03 23.23 6.44
CA THR A 378 16.40 23.23 7.02
C THR A 378 16.33 22.50 8.36
N PRO A 379 17.00 21.34 8.52
CA PRO A 379 17.01 20.64 9.78
C PRO A 379 17.69 21.49 10.85
N PRO A 380 17.20 21.50 12.10
CA PRO A 380 17.89 22.13 13.21
C PRO A 380 19.23 21.42 13.47
N ALA A 381 20.18 22.18 14.05
CA ALA A 381 21.49 21.61 14.42
C ALA A 381 21.40 20.54 15.52
N THR A 382 20.36 20.61 16.36
CA THR A 382 20.12 19.70 17.48
C THR A 382 18.64 19.35 17.57
N GLN A 383 18.35 18.25 18.24
CA GLN A 383 16.99 17.77 18.49
C GLN A 383 16.84 17.38 19.97
N ASP A 384 15.80 17.90 20.60
CA ASP A 384 15.33 17.41 21.89
C ASP A 384 14.21 16.38 21.64
N VAL A 385 14.59 15.11 21.56
CA VAL A 385 13.67 14.00 21.24
C VAL A 385 12.57 13.87 22.28
N GLU A 386 12.85 14.15 23.57
CA GLU A 386 11.86 14.02 24.64
C GLU A 386 10.83 15.13 24.59
N ALA A 387 11.25 16.37 24.46
CA ALA A 387 10.37 17.52 24.31
C ALA A 387 9.51 17.41 23.02
N GLU A 388 10.13 17.02 21.89
CA GLU A 388 9.38 16.82 20.64
C GLU A 388 8.38 15.68 20.72
N ALA A 389 8.72 14.57 21.37
CA ALA A 389 7.78 13.47 21.58
C ALA A 389 6.58 13.89 22.45
N ALA A 390 6.85 14.70 23.50
CA ALA A 390 5.78 15.29 24.32
C ALA A 390 4.89 16.24 23.50
N ALA A 391 5.48 17.07 22.63
CA ALA A 391 4.73 17.96 21.75
C ALA A 391 3.86 17.20 20.75
N VAL A 392 4.33 16.10 20.15
CA VAL A 392 3.53 15.23 19.27
C VAL A 392 2.25 14.77 19.96
N LEU A 393 2.33 14.37 21.22
CA LEU A 393 1.17 13.89 22.00
C LEU A 393 0.13 14.99 22.28
N GLN A 394 0.47 16.27 22.09
CA GLN A 394 -0.47 17.39 22.23
C GLN A 394 -1.15 17.79 20.91
N THR A 395 -0.81 17.14 19.80
CA THR A 395 -1.42 17.44 18.51
C THR A 395 -2.71 16.64 18.28
N PRO A 396 -3.74 17.21 17.62
CA PRO A 396 -4.94 16.46 17.24
C PRO A 396 -4.66 15.23 16.38
N ASN A 397 -3.56 15.23 15.65
CA ASN A 397 -3.19 14.15 14.74
C ASN A 397 -3.01 12.79 15.45
N VAL A 398 -2.63 12.80 16.71
CA VAL A 398 -2.49 11.56 17.53
C VAL A 398 -3.81 10.80 17.69
N LEU A 399 -4.96 11.47 17.56
CA LEU A 399 -6.27 10.83 17.59
C LEU A 399 -6.50 9.90 16.40
N GLY A 400 -5.77 10.13 15.30
CA GLY A 400 -5.78 9.30 14.09
C GLY A 400 -4.72 8.21 14.06
N ASP A 401 -3.90 8.09 15.11
CA ASP A 401 -2.88 7.05 15.20
C ASP A 401 -3.52 5.67 15.27
N THR A 402 -3.12 4.79 14.35
CA THR A 402 -3.67 3.43 14.21
C THR A 402 -2.78 2.38 14.87
N ALA A 403 -1.57 2.74 15.28
CA ALA A 403 -0.57 1.79 15.81
C ALA A 403 -0.90 1.20 17.19
N THR A 404 -1.82 1.81 17.94
CA THR A 404 -2.19 1.35 19.28
C THR A 404 -3.33 0.34 19.29
N TRP A 405 -4.14 0.30 18.22
CA TRP A 405 -5.30 -0.57 18.15
C TRP A 405 -4.95 -1.87 17.45
N THR A 406 -4.71 -2.92 18.21
CA THR A 406 -4.23 -4.22 17.70
C THR A 406 -5.25 -5.35 17.82
N ASN A 407 -6.27 -5.24 18.68
CA ASN A 407 -7.35 -6.24 18.72
C ASN A 407 -8.35 -5.98 17.58
N LEU A 408 -8.32 -6.81 16.54
CA LEU A 408 -9.21 -6.75 15.37
C LEU A 408 -10.20 -7.93 15.33
N SER A 409 -10.54 -8.50 16.50
CA SER A 409 -11.42 -9.67 16.59
C SER A 409 -12.77 -9.48 15.91
N THR A 410 -13.36 -8.27 15.94
CA THR A 410 -14.61 -7.98 15.22
C THR A 410 -14.43 -8.05 13.71
N PHE A 411 -13.35 -7.47 13.16
CA PHE A 411 -13.06 -7.52 11.72
C PHE A 411 -12.77 -8.95 11.27
N ALA A 412 -11.90 -9.66 11.97
CA ALA A 412 -11.56 -11.05 11.67
C ALA A 412 -12.78 -11.98 11.83
N GLY A 413 -13.60 -11.80 12.89
CA GLY A 413 -14.81 -12.57 13.15
C GLY A 413 -15.91 -12.35 12.10
N HIS A 414 -15.92 -11.20 11.42
CA HIS A 414 -16.80 -10.93 10.28
C HIS A 414 -16.30 -11.56 8.96
N GLY A 415 -15.13 -12.21 8.97
CA GLY A 415 -14.52 -12.84 7.80
C GLY A 415 -13.59 -11.91 7.01
N GLY A 416 -13.32 -10.70 7.51
CA GLY A 416 -12.48 -9.71 6.86
C GLY A 416 -11.04 -10.19 6.64
N LYS A 417 -10.43 -9.77 5.52
CA LYS A 417 -9.03 -10.08 5.16
C LYS A 417 -8.22 -8.81 5.04
N LEU A 418 -7.03 -8.78 5.66
CA LEU A 418 -6.18 -7.58 5.72
C LEU A 418 -4.76 -7.91 5.24
N LEU A 419 -4.35 -7.29 4.15
CA LEU A 419 -2.99 -7.36 3.63
C LEU A 419 -2.25 -6.07 3.93
N PHE A 420 -1.04 -6.20 4.46
CA PHE A 420 -0.08 -5.10 4.57
C PHE A 420 1.04 -5.28 3.54
N TYR A 421 1.58 -4.19 3.03
CA TYR A 421 2.88 -4.18 2.37
C TYR A 421 3.68 -2.95 2.78
N HIS A 422 5.02 -3.07 2.78
CA HIS A 422 5.89 -1.95 3.12
C HIS A 422 7.20 -2.03 2.36
N GLY A 423 7.64 -0.90 1.78
CA GLY A 423 8.95 -0.77 1.18
C GLY A 423 10.03 -0.74 2.26
N VAL A 424 11.01 -1.64 2.17
CA VAL A 424 12.07 -1.75 3.20
C VAL A 424 12.91 -0.47 3.28
N SER A 425 13.08 0.23 2.16
CA SER A 425 13.81 1.50 2.05
C SER A 425 12.94 2.75 2.15
N ASP A 426 11.72 2.63 2.71
CA ASP A 426 10.82 3.78 2.87
C ASP A 426 11.45 4.86 3.76
N PRO A 427 11.70 6.09 3.23
CA PRO A 427 12.35 7.14 3.98
C PRO A 427 11.41 7.88 4.93
N TRP A 428 10.09 7.74 4.77
CA TRP A 428 9.09 8.48 5.56
C TRP A 428 8.53 7.65 6.71
N PHE A 429 8.25 6.37 6.46
CA PHE A 429 7.74 5.46 7.47
C PHE A 429 8.64 4.24 7.58
N SER A 430 9.08 3.94 8.78
CA SER A 430 9.94 2.78 8.99
C SER A 430 9.17 1.47 8.76
N ALA A 431 9.72 0.59 7.93
CA ALA A 431 9.20 -0.77 7.77
C ALA A 431 9.19 -1.53 9.11
N LEU A 432 10.17 -1.27 10.00
CA LEU A 432 10.21 -1.85 11.35
C LEU A 432 9.04 -1.37 12.24
N ASP A 433 8.47 -0.19 12.01
CA ASP A 433 7.28 0.24 12.74
C ASP A 433 6.05 -0.60 12.33
N THR A 434 5.94 -0.94 11.04
CA THR A 434 4.88 -1.83 10.54
C THR A 434 5.09 -3.28 10.97
N VAL A 435 6.33 -3.78 10.97
CA VAL A 435 6.66 -5.11 11.50
C VAL A 435 6.27 -5.19 12.97
N GLY A 436 6.71 -4.24 13.80
CA GLY A 436 6.37 -4.21 15.22
C GLY A 436 4.87 -4.05 15.49
N TYR A 437 4.13 -3.33 14.64
CA TYR A 437 2.67 -3.31 14.70
C TYR A 437 2.08 -4.70 14.39
N TYR A 438 2.53 -5.36 13.34
CA TYR A 438 2.03 -6.66 12.91
C TYR A 438 2.31 -7.76 13.95
N GLU A 439 3.45 -7.70 14.63
CA GLU A 439 3.78 -8.60 15.75
C GLU A 439 2.84 -8.39 16.94
N ARG A 440 2.59 -7.14 17.36
CA ARG A 440 1.61 -6.83 18.41
C ARG A 440 0.17 -7.19 18.00
N LEU A 441 -0.17 -7.02 16.70
CA LEU A 441 -1.44 -7.49 16.14
C LEU A 441 -1.56 -9.00 16.32
N ALA A 442 -0.50 -9.75 16.00
CA ALA A 442 -0.47 -11.20 16.17
C ALA A 442 -0.63 -11.59 17.65
N GLU A 443 0.10 -10.96 18.55
CA GLU A 443 -0.02 -11.20 19.99
C GLU A 443 -1.46 -10.98 20.50
N ALA A 444 -2.09 -9.87 20.10
CA ALA A 444 -3.45 -9.50 20.53
C ALA A 444 -4.56 -10.39 19.95
N ASN A 445 -4.27 -11.18 18.89
CA ASN A 445 -5.28 -12.00 18.18
C ASN A 445 -4.93 -13.50 18.15
N GLY A 446 -4.25 -14.01 19.17
CA GLY A 446 -4.01 -15.45 19.37
C GLY A 446 -2.73 -15.98 18.73
N GLY A 447 -1.78 -15.11 18.42
CA GLY A 447 -0.47 -15.44 17.86
C GLY A 447 -0.40 -15.37 16.34
N MET A 448 0.81 -15.54 15.80
CA MET A 448 1.11 -15.37 14.37
C MET A 448 0.27 -16.30 13.49
N THR A 449 0.15 -17.57 13.84
CA THR A 449 -0.61 -18.56 13.07
C THR A 449 -2.11 -18.19 13.00
N ALA A 450 -2.70 -17.77 14.12
CA ALA A 450 -4.10 -17.34 14.14
C ALA A 450 -4.30 -16.06 13.30
N THR A 451 -3.41 -15.09 13.43
CA THR A 451 -3.46 -13.85 12.64
C THR A 451 -3.27 -14.13 11.16
N GLN A 452 -2.40 -15.05 10.78
CA GLN A 452 -2.19 -15.43 9.39
C GLN A 452 -3.38 -16.16 8.75
N SER A 453 -4.41 -16.54 9.48
CA SER A 453 -5.67 -17.03 8.89
C SER A 453 -6.51 -15.90 8.25
N TRP A 454 -6.24 -14.62 8.54
CA TRP A 454 -6.98 -13.47 8.02
C TRP A 454 -6.11 -12.25 7.67
N SER A 455 -4.81 -12.25 7.98
CA SER A 455 -3.89 -11.14 7.66
C SER A 455 -2.54 -11.62 7.15
N ARG A 456 -1.86 -10.80 6.31
CA ARG A 456 -0.48 -10.99 5.82
C ARG A 456 0.24 -9.66 5.80
N LEU A 457 1.56 -9.69 6.04
CA LEU A 457 2.47 -8.56 5.81
C LEU A 457 3.53 -8.95 4.79
N PHE A 458 3.73 -8.13 3.76
CA PHE A 458 4.75 -8.30 2.74
C PHE A 458 5.76 -7.16 2.80
N LEU A 459 7.05 -7.49 2.99
CA LEU A 459 8.13 -6.53 2.88
C LEU A 459 8.68 -6.54 1.46
N VAL A 460 8.92 -5.34 0.90
CA VAL A 460 9.40 -5.17 -0.48
C VAL A 460 10.80 -4.59 -0.45
N PRO A 461 11.84 -5.43 -0.65
CA PRO A 461 13.25 -4.98 -0.64
C PRO A 461 13.52 -3.89 -1.68
N GLY A 462 14.39 -2.94 -1.33
CA GLY A 462 14.77 -1.82 -2.19
C GLY A 462 13.70 -0.77 -2.43
N MET A 463 12.43 -1.07 -2.15
CA MET A 463 11.32 -0.17 -2.42
C MET A 463 11.29 0.99 -1.43
N GLY A 464 11.11 2.18 -1.97
CA GLY A 464 10.85 3.41 -1.22
C GLY A 464 9.40 3.50 -0.74
N HIS A 465 8.92 4.75 -0.55
CA HIS A 465 7.56 4.99 -0.07
C HIS A 465 6.52 4.68 -1.16
N CYS A 466 5.68 3.69 -0.93
CA CYS A 466 4.60 3.20 -1.80
C CYS A 466 5.04 2.60 -3.14
N ALA A 467 6.18 2.97 -3.69
CA ALA A 467 6.75 2.49 -4.95
C ALA A 467 8.15 3.07 -5.19
N GLY A 468 8.82 2.65 -6.27
CA GLY A 468 10.12 3.16 -6.71
C GLY A 468 11.28 2.64 -5.88
N GLY A 469 12.50 3.12 -6.22
CA GLY A 469 13.75 2.60 -5.68
C GLY A 469 14.31 1.43 -6.51
N PRO A 470 15.46 0.87 -6.10
CA PRO A 470 16.04 -0.34 -6.71
C PRO A 470 15.25 -1.59 -6.27
N ALA A 471 14.02 -1.74 -6.76
CA ALA A 471 13.05 -2.70 -6.25
C ALA A 471 12.22 -3.38 -7.36
N LEU A 472 11.59 -4.48 -6.98
CA LEU A 472 10.48 -5.10 -7.70
C LEU A 472 9.17 -4.53 -7.10
N ASP A 473 8.78 -3.33 -7.52
CA ASP A 473 7.71 -2.53 -6.93
C ASP A 473 6.34 -2.68 -7.61
N ARG A 474 6.21 -3.66 -8.52
CA ARG A 474 4.97 -3.98 -9.24
C ARG A 474 4.43 -5.34 -8.81
N PHE A 475 3.34 -5.31 -8.08
CA PHE A 475 2.66 -6.50 -7.55
C PHE A 475 1.16 -6.26 -7.46
N ASP A 476 0.37 -7.34 -7.45
CA ASP A 476 -1.10 -7.29 -7.44
C ASP A 476 -1.68 -7.86 -6.13
N LEU A 477 -1.68 -7.05 -5.08
CA LEU A 477 -2.31 -7.40 -3.81
C LEU A 477 -3.84 -7.26 -3.86
N LEU A 478 -4.38 -6.49 -4.81
CA LEU A 478 -5.82 -6.42 -5.01
C LEU A 478 -6.37 -7.77 -5.46
N SER A 479 -5.77 -8.42 -6.47
CA SER A 479 -6.18 -9.78 -6.85
C SER A 479 -5.98 -10.77 -5.70
N ALA A 480 -4.89 -10.67 -4.97
CA ALA A 480 -4.60 -11.56 -3.85
C ALA A 480 -5.66 -11.46 -2.74
N VAL A 481 -6.08 -10.25 -2.35
CA VAL A 481 -7.13 -10.08 -1.33
C VAL A 481 -8.51 -10.51 -1.83
N VAL A 482 -8.80 -10.27 -3.12
CA VAL A 482 -10.05 -10.74 -3.75
C VAL A 482 -10.13 -12.26 -3.77
N ASP A 483 -9.06 -12.93 -4.18
CA ASP A 483 -9.00 -14.39 -4.18
C ASP A 483 -9.13 -14.99 -2.78
N TRP A 484 -8.56 -14.30 -1.79
CA TRP A 484 -8.69 -14.73 -0.40
C TRP A 484 -10.12 -14.59 0.13
N VAL A 485 -10.75 -13.43 -0.11
CA VAL A 485 -12.13 -13.17 0.33
C VAL A 485 -13.15 -14.08 -0.37
N GLU A 486 -13.01 -14.26 -1.70
CA GLU A 486 -14.06 -14.89 -2.49
C GLU A 486 -13.86 -16.39 -2.72
N ARG A 487 -12.61 -16.88 -2.61
CA ARG A 487 -12.24 -18.28 -2.91
C ARG A 487 -11.51 -18.95 -1.76
N ASP A 488 -11.37 -18.27 -0.63
CA ASP A 488 -10.60 -18.70 0.56
C ASP A 488 -9.15 -19.13 0.22
N ARG A 489 -8.54 -18.44 -0.77
CA ARG A 489 -7.17 -18.68 -1.20
C ARG A 489 -6.24 -17.64 -0.58
N ALA A 490 -5.73 -17.96 0.62
CA ALA A 490 -4.74 -17.11 1.27
C ALA A 490 -3.48 -16.97 0.40
N PRO A 491 -2.92 -15.75 0.22
CA PRO A 491 -1.70 -15.59 -0.55
C PRO A 491 -0.49 -16.14 0.24
N ASP A 492 0.08 -17.25 -0.22
CA ASP A 492 1.34 -17.79 0.29
C ASP A 492 2.57 -17.06 -0.26
N SER A 493 2.40 -16.39 -1.37
CA SER A 493 3.31 -15.41 -1.96
C SER A 493 2.57 -14.53 -2.96
N VAL A 494 3.17 -13.39 -3.33
CA VAL A 494 2.70 -12.52 -4.42
C VAL A 494 3.87 -12.21 -5.34
N VAL A 495 3.72 -12.47 -6.63
CA VAL A 495 4.78 -12.21 -7.61
C VAL A 495 4.97 -10.71 -7.78
N ALA A 496 6.21 -10.26 -7.63
CA ALA A 496 6.64 -8.89 -7.87
C ALA A 496 7.59 -8.80 -9.05
N THR A 497 7.46 -7.73 -9.82
CA THR A 497 8.33 -7.30 -10.92
C THR A 497 8.68 -5.83 -10.75
N GLY A 498 9.57 -5.27 -11.56
CA GLY A 498 9.91 -3.85 -11.48
C GLY A 498 10.77 -3.38 -12.65
N THR A 499 10.74 -2.08 -12.90
CA THR A 499 11.57 -1.48 -13.97
C THR A 499 13.05 -1.42 -13.60
N ALA A 500 13.38 -1.42 -12.31
CA ALA A 500 14.77 -1.45 -11.84
C ALA A 500 15.49 -2.76 -12.18
N PHE A 501 14.74 -3.87 -12.34
CA PHE A 501 15.27 -5.19 -12.67
C PHE A 501 14.47 -5.80 -13.84
N PRO A 502 14.72 -5.36 -15.08
CA PRO A 502 13.95 -5.81 -16.24
C PRO A 502 14.05 -7.32 -16.46
N GLY A 503 12.91 -7.99 -16.62
CA GLY A 503 12.83 -9.44 -16.86
C GLY A 503 13.11 -10.29 -15.61
N VAL A 504 13.15 -9.68 -14.42
CA VAL A 504 13.27 -10.38 -13.14
C VAL A 504 11.92 -10.36 -12.43
N SER A 505 11.55 -11.48 -11.84
CA SER A 505 10.42 -11.60 -10.91
C SER A 505 10.84 -12.33 -9.63
N ARG A 506 10.20 -11.99 -8.51
CA ARG A 506 10.42 -12.64 -7.20
C ARG A 506 9.10 -12.80 -6.47
N PRO A 507 8.95 -13.83 -5.64
CA PRO A 507 7.83 -13.90 -4.72
C PRO A 507 8.07 -12.95 -3.54
N LEU A 508 7.11 -12.08 -3.26
CA LEU A 508 6.99 -11.45 -1.95
C LEU A 508 6.39 -12.47 -1.00
N CYS A 509 7.09 -12.78 0.07
CA CYS A 509 6.67 -13.78 1.04
C CYS A 509 5.99 -13.12 2.26
N PRO A 510 4.97 -13.76 2.85
CA PRO A 510 4.36 -13.24 4.07
C PRO A 510 5.36 -13.27 5.24
N HIS A 511 5.57 -12.12 5.89
CA HIS A 511 6.40 -12.02 7.10
C HIS A 511 5.95 -13.04 8.17
N PRO A 512 6.87 -13.75 8.86
CA PRO A 512 8.33 -13.56 8.87
C PRO A 512 9.11 -14.32 7.79
N ARG A 513 8.43 -15.04 6.88
CA ARG A 513 9.09 -15.77 5.80
C ARG A 513 9.70 -14.82 4.77
N THR A 514 10.79 -15.26 4.15
CA THR A 514 11.51 -14.57 3.08
C THR A 514 11.65 -15.45 1.85
N ALA A 515 11.87 -14.85 0.67
CA ALA A 515 12.10 -15.59 -0.56
C ALA A 515 13.51 -16.18 -0.57
N HIS A 516 13.63 -17.46 -0.89
CA HIS A 516 14.92 -18.15 -1.02
C HIS A 516 15.01 -18.88 -2.35
N PHE A 517 16.14 -18.75 -3.04
CA PHE A 517 16.41 -19.48 -4.27
C PHE A 517 16.60 -20.97 -3.99
N GLU A 518 15.89 -21.82 -4.74
CA GLU A 518 15.96 -23.29 -4.56
C GLU A 518 17.25 -23.93 -5.09
N GLY A 519 18.19 -23.16 -5.64
CA GLY A 519 19.40 -23.67 -6.27
C GLY A 519 19.17 -24.35 -7.63
N ARG A 520 17.96 -24.26 -8.19
CA ARG A 520 17.56 -24.85 -9.48
C ARG A 520 16.54 -23.96 -10.18
N GLY A 521 16.39 -24.15 -11.50
CA GLY A 521 15.47 -23.34 -12.30
C GLY A 521 16.12 -22.05 -12.82
N ASN A 522 15.30 -21.15 -13.35
CA ASN A 522 15.75 -19.86 -13.83
C ASN A 522 15.84 -18.86 -12.66
N PRO A 523 17.03 -18.37 -12.31
CA PRO A 523 17.18 -17.45 -11.19
C PRO A 523 16.52 -16.08 -11.41
N LYS A 524 15.99 -15.80 -12.59
CA LYS A 524 15.19 -14.59 -12.86
C LYS A 524 13.69 -14.79 -12.66
N ASP A 525 13.24 -16.00 -12.39
CA ASP A 525 11.83 -16.35 -12.29
C ASP A 525 11.41 -16.62 -10.85
N ALA A 526 10.32 -15.99 -10.41
CA ALA A 526 9.74 -16.19 -9.09
C ALA A 526 9.44 -17.67 -8.78
N ALA A 527 9.14 -18.49 -9.80
CA ALA A 527 8.87 -19.92 -9.65
C ALA A 527 10.11 -20.74 -9.20
N SER A 528 11.31 -20.16 -9.21
CA SER A 528 12.56 -20.79 -8.75
C SER A 528 12.88 -20.49 -7.27
N PHE A 529 11.95 -19.85 -6.57
CA PHE A 529 12.11 -19.45 -5.17
C PHE A 529 11.00 -20.03 -4.31
N GLU A 530 11.33 -20.32 -3.06
CA GLU A 530 10.36 -20.72 -2.04
C GLU A 530 10.31 -19.70 -0.89
N CYS A 531 9.18 -19.60 -0.21
CA CYS A 531 9.00 -18.80 1.00
C CYS A 531 9.33 -19.63 2.24
N ARG A 532 10.44 -19.35 2.93
CA ARG A 532 10.86 -20.05 4.15
C ARG A 532 11.38 -19.11 5.23
#